data_feb5d94a41713302107437ec7b1a3e27
#
_entry.id   feb5d94a41713302107437ec7b1a3e27
#
_cell.length_a   1.000
_cell.length_b   1.000
_cell.length_c   1.000
_cell.angle_alpha   90.00
_cell.angle_beta   90.00
_cell.angle_gamma   90.00
#
_symmetry.space_group_name_H-M   'P 1'
#
loop_
_entity.id
_entity.type
_entity.pdbx_description
1 polymer ?
#
loop_
_entity_poly.entity_id
_entity_poly.type
_entity_poly.pdbx_seq_one_letter_code
_entity_poly.pdbx_strand_id
1 'polypeptide(L)'
;ASDVYKRQVLEYVLKQKGIDLSEIDIVQNIDFGLTAGAFSGGQGDYTVEFEPGATSLELSGDGYVVASLGVESGYVPYTAYCAKQSFIDDNPEIISGFTRAIEKGMAYVASHSSEDIAEIIAPQFADIDVDKIAIIIERYKSQDTWKTDPTFEKEAFELLKDILKEAGELDVDVPYEDLVMKPLA
;
A
#
# COMPACT_ATOMS: atom_id res chain seq x y z
N ALA A 1 -13.04 -6.11 3.69
CA ALA A 1 -11.91 -6.68 2.93
C ALA A 1 -10.63 -5.87 3.09
N SER A 2 -10.69 -4.52 3.02
CA SER A 2 -9.47 -3.69 3.18
C SER A 2 -8.89 -3.69 4.59
N ASP A 3 -9.71 -3.93 5.59
CA ASP A 3 -9.28 -3.99 6.99
C ASP A 3 -8.52 -5.29 7.30
N VAL A 4 -8.87 -6.38 6.63
CA VAL A 4 -8.22 -7.69 6.76
C VAL A 4 -6.74 -7.59 6.40
N TYR A 5 -6.38 -6.97 5.27
CA TYR A 5 -4.98 -6.86 4.83
C TYR A 5 -4.11 -6.04 5.81
N LYS A 6 -4.58 -4.89 6.28
CA LYS A 6 -3.85 -4.08 7.28
C LYS A 6 -3.56 -4.88 8.55
N ARG A 7 -4.56 -5.59 9.03
CA ARG A 7 -4.44 -6.42 10.23
C ARG A 7 -3.44 -7.54 10.03
N GLN A 8 -3.49 -8.26 8.91
CA GLN A 8 -2.59 -9.37 8.62
C GLN A 8 -1.13 -8.92 8.58
N VAL A 9 -0.84 -7.80 7.92
CA VAL A 9 0.51 -7.24 7.89
C VAL A 9 0.94 -6.75 9.29
N LEU A 10 0.06 -6.11 10.05
CA LEU A 10 0.35 -5.72 11.44
C LEU A 10 0.69 -6.94 12.29
N GLU A 11 -0.17 -7.97 12.29
CA GLU A 11 0.06 -9.19 13.08
C GLU A 11 1.36 -9.89 12.68
N TYR A 12 1.67 -9.94 11.37
CA TYR A 12 2.93 -10.47 10.86
C TYR A 12 4.12 -9.68 11.42
N VAL A 13 4.12 -8.36 11.32
CA VAL A 13 5.20 -7.51 11.84
C VAL A 13 5.37 -7.67 13.33
N LEU A 14 4.29 -7.68 14.10
CA LEU A 14 4.34 -7.89 15.56
C LEU A 14 4.97 -9.23 15.92
N LYS A 15 4.57 -10.31 15.25
CA LYS A 15 5.17 -11.65 15.43
C LYS A 15 6.66 -11.65 15.10
N GLN A 16 7.08 -11.01 13.99
CA GLN A 16 8.50 -10.91 13.62
C GLN A 16 9.32 -10.15 14.67
N LYS A 17 8.69 -9.22 15.39
CA LYS A 17 9.32 -8.48 16.51
C LYS A 17 9.24 -9.25 17.83
N GLY A 18 8.68 -10.46 17.85
CA GLY A 18 8.56 -11.29 19.06
C GLY A 18 7.48 -10.83 20.04
N ILE A 19 6.51 -10.05 19.56
CA ILE A 19 5.39 -9.56 20.37
C ILE A 19 4.27 -10.61 20.35
N ASP A 20 3.79 -10.99 21.53
CA ASP A 20 2.66 -11.92 21.68
C ASP A 20 1.34 -11.19 21.40
N LEU A 21 0.62 -11.63 20.39
CA LEU A 21 -0.66 -11.02 20.00
C LEU A 21 -1.74 -11.16 21.07
N SER A 22 -1.61 -12.11 22.00
CA SER A 22 -2.55 -12.27 23.11
C SER A 22 -2.43 -11.16 24.17
N GLU A 23 -1.35 -10.39 24.14
CA GLU A 23 -1.09 -9.25 25.03
C GLU A 23 -1.60 -7.92 24.44
N ILE A 24 -2.13 -7.94 23.18
CA ILE A 24 -2.59 -6.75 22.49
C ILE A 24 -4.10 -6.82 22.26
N ASP A 25 -4.80 -5.78 22.65
CA ASP A 25 -6.22 -5.60 22.34
C ASP A 25 -6.38 -4.92 20.96
N ILE A 26 -6.77 -5.70 19.96
CA ILE A 26 -6.96 -5.22 18.58
C ILE A 26 -8.44 -4.91 18.34
N VAL A 27 -8.78 -3.62 18.29
CA VAL A 27 -10.13 -3.14 17.96
C VAL A 27 -10.37 -3.28 16.45
N GLN A 28 -11.38 -4.07 16.07
CA GLN A 28 -11.64 -4.44 14.66
C GLN A 28 -13.01 -3.97 14.13
N ASN A 29 -13.86 -3.43 14.98
CA ASN A 29 -15.25 -3.11 14.63
C ASN A 29 -15.43 -1.66 14.13
N ILE A 30 -14.39 -1.08 13.55
CA ILE A 30 -14.40 0.28 13.03
C ILE A 30 -14.26 0.21 11.51
N ASP A 31 -15.18 0.86 10.80
CA ASP A 31 -15.09 0.98 9.34
C ASP A 31 -13.80 1.68 8.92
N PHE A 32 -13.20 1.22 7.83
CA PHE A 32 -11.91 1.71 7.32
C PHE A 32 -11.80 3.23 7.22
N GLY A 33 -12.85 3.91 6.77
CA GLY A 33 -12.88 5.37 6.65
C GLY A 33 -13.08 6.12 7.97
N LEU A 34 -13.29 5.42 9.08
CA LEU A 34 -13.57 6.00 10.40
C LEU A 34 -12.44 5.78 11.42
N THR A 35 -11.40 5.04 11.09
CA THR A 35 -10.32 4.66 12.01
C THR A 35 -9.58 5.88 12.57
N ALA A 36 -9.19 6.84 11.72
CA ALA A 36 -8.56 8.08 12.15
C ALA A 36 -9.45 8.89 13.10
N GLY A 37 -10.75 9.00 12.80
CA GLY A 37 -11.72 9.70 13.68
C GLY A 37 -11.92 9.00 15.02
N ALA A 38 -11.94 7.66 15.03
CA ALA A 38 -12.03 6.89 16.26
C ALA A 38 -10.79 7.08 17.15
N PHE A 39 -9.61 7.08 16.55
CA PHE A 39 -8.35 7.36 17.24
C PHE A 39 -8.31 8.78 17.82
N SER A 40 -8.64 9.81 17.03
CA SER A 40 -8.78 11.20 17.53
C SER A 40 -9.82 11.31 18.67
N GLY A 41 -10.86 10.46 18.63
CA GLY A 41 -11.87 10.34 19.69
C GLY A 41 -11.40 9.58 20.95
N GLY A 42 -10.14 9.13 21.00
CA GLY A 42 -9.53 8.45 22.14
C GLY A 42 -9.74 6.93 22.16
N GLN A 43 -10.06 6.32 21.03
CA GLN A 43 -10.11 4.84 20.91
C GLN A 43 -8.75 4.28 20.56
N GLY A 44 -8.15 3.55 21.49
CA GLY A 44 -6.84 2.90 21.31
C GLY A 44 -5.65 3.84 21.48
N ASP A 45 -4.50 3.25 21.77
CA ASP A 45 -3.22 3.96 21.91
C ASP A 45 -2.50 4.13 20.58
N TYR A 46 -2.84 3.28 19.60
CA TYR A 46 -2.28 3.25 18.24
C TYR A 46 -3.39 3.03 17.22
N THR A 47 -3.18 3.55 16.01
CA THR A 47 -4.02 3.25 14.85
C THR A 47 -3.15 2.89 13.65
N VAL A 48 -3.68 2.07 12.74
CA VAL A 48 -3.03 1.78 11.45
C VAL A 48 -3.76 2.54 10.37
N GLU A 49 -3.07 3.54 9.81
CA GLU A 49 -3.65 4.43 8.81
C GLU A 49 -2.91 4.36 7.48
N PHE A 50 -3.66 4.54 6.39
CA PHE A 50 -3.11 4.92 5.11
C PHE A 50 -3.11 6.44 4.96
N GLU A 51 -2.40 6.94 3.96
CA GLU A 51 -2.54 8.32 3.56
C GLU A 51 -3.88 8.56 2.83
N PRO A 52 -4.52 9.71 3.00
CA PRO A 52 -4.09 10.92 3.72
C PRO A 52 -4.38 10.94 5.23
N GLY A 53 -4.87 9.84 5.80
CA GLY A 53 -5.28 9.74 7.21
C GLY A 53 -4.13 10.00 8.18
N ALA A 54 -2.99 9.33 7.97
CA ALA A 54 -1.81 9.47 8.83
C ALA A 54 -1.30 10.93 8.86
N THR A 55 -1.12 11.57 7.71
CA THR A 55 -0.72 12.98 7.61
C THR A 55 -1.77 13.90 8.23
N SER A 56 -3.07 13.58 8.12
CA SER A 56 -4.12 14.40 8.73
C SER A 56 -4.03 14.39 10.25
N LEU A 57 -3.81 13.21 10.87
CA LEU A 57 -3.64 13.09 12.32
C LEU A 57 -2.41 13.86 12.83
N GLU A 58 -1.31 13.84 12.09
CA GLU A 58 -0.13 14.62 12.49
C GLU A 58 -0.36 16.12 12.38
N LEU A 59 -0.97 16.60 11.28
CA LEU A 59 -1.23 18.03 11.08
C LEU A 59 -2.26 18.59 12.06
N SER A 60 -3.23 17.76 12.51
CA SER A 60 -4.18 18.15 13.58
C SER A 60 -3.57 18.09 14.98
N GLY A 61 -2.43 17.43 15.16
CA GLY A 61 -1.79 17.23 16.46
C GLY A 61 -2.42 16.10 17.28
N ASP A 62 -3.27 15.28 16.67
CA ASP A 62 -3.96 14.17 17.35
C ASP A 62 -3.07 12.91 17.46
N GLY A 63 -2.00 12.83 16.66
CA GLY A 63 -1.11 11.67 16.66
C GLY A 63 0.21 11.94 15.95
N TYR A 64 1.07 10.92 15.95
CA TYR A 64 2.37 10.94 15.26
C TYR A 64 2.60 9.62 14.55
N VAL A 65 3.17 9.66 13.35
CA VAL A 65 3.62 8.44 12.67
C VAL A 65 4.86 7.90 13.37
N VAL A 66 4.77 6.72 13.95
CA VAL A 66 5.84 6.10 14.74
C VAL A 66 6.52 4.93 14.02
N ALA A 67 5.84 4.32 13.05
CA ALA A 67 6.39 3.24 12.24
C ALA A 67 5.66 3.13 10.90
N SER A 68 6.32 2.54 9.90
CA SER A 68 5.70 2.15 8.64
C SER A 68 5.63 0.62 8.57
N LEU A 69 4.41 0.08 8.45
CA LEU A 69 4.23 -1.36 8.28
C LEU A 69 4.91 -1.87 7.00
N GLY A 70 4.90 -1.06 5.93
CA GLY A 70 5.54 -1.42 4.67
C GLY A 70 7.07 -1.54 4.80
N VAL A 71 7.71 -0.67 5.60
CA VAL A 71 9.14 -0.77 5.89
C VAL A 71 9.45 -2.00 6.75
N GLU A 72 8.63 -2.25 7.77
CA GLU A 72 8.86 -3.32 8.74
C GLU A 72 8.51 -4.72 8.22
N SER A 73 7.56 -4.84 7.29
CA SER A 73 7.16 -6.12 6.69
C SER A 73 8.10 -6.58 5.57
N GLY A 74 8.88 -5.69 5.00
CA GLY A 74 9.59 -5.91 3.75
C GLY A 74 8.70 -5.62 2.53
N TYR A 75 9.21 -5.91 1.33
CA TYR A 75 8.48 -5.64 0.09
C TYR A 75 7.28 -6.57 -0.07
N VAL A 76 6.11 -6.09 0.31
CA VAL A 76 4.83 -6.78 0.14
C VAL A 76 3.98 -5.97 -0.85
N PRO A 77 3.48 -6.57 -1.94
CA PRO A 77 2.62 -5.86 -2.89
C PRO A 77 1.28 -5.55 -2.22
N TYR A 78 0.84 -4.28 -2.32
CA TYR A 78 -0.47 -3.86 -1.79
C TYR A 78 -1.53 -3.82 -2.89
N THR A 79 -1.21 -3.17 -4.01
CA THR A 79 -2.12 -3.08 -5.16
C THR A 79 -1.42 -3.55 -6.43
N ALA A 80 -2.20 -4.15 -7.33
CA ALA A 80 -1.74 -4.57 -8.64
C ALA A 80 -2.81 -4.26 -9.69
N TYR A 81 -2.36 -3.95 -10.90
CA TYR A 81 -3.25 -3.87 -12.05
C TYR A 81 -3.56 -5.28 -12.54
N CYS A 82 -4.84 -5.59 -12.73
CA CYS A 82 -5.30 -6.89 -13.16
C CYS A 82 -6.18 -6.78 -14.42
N ALA A 83 -6.06 -7.74 -15.32
CA ALA A 83 -6.95 -7.88 -16.45
C ALA A 83 -7.29 -9.37 -16.67
N LYS A 84 -8.43 -9.64 -17.30
CA LYS A 84 -8.77 -11.01 -17.69
C LYS A 84 -7.80 -11.49 -18.78
N GLN A 85 -7.40 -12.76 -18.73
CA GLN A 85 -6.51 -13.33 -19.73
C GLN A 85 -7.05 -13.12 -21.16
N SER A 86 -8.35 -13.34 -21.38
CA SER A 86 -8.99 -13.10 -22.68
C SER A 86 -8.85 -11.66 -23.17
N PHE A 87 -8.93 -10.66 -22.25
CA PHE A 87 -8.72 -9.27 -22.63
C PHE A 87 -7.26 -8.98 -23.02
N ILE A 88 -6.31 -9.59 -22.30
CA ILE A 88 -4.87 -9.47 -22.61
C ILE A 88 -4.59 -10.05 -24.00
N ASP A 89 -5.11 -11.24 -24.29
CA ASP A 89 -4.91 -11.94 -25.56
C ASP A 89 -5.53 -11.19 -26.75
N ASP A 90 -6.71 -10.61 -26.53
CA ASP A 90 -7.44 -9.88 -27.58
C ASP A 90 -6.93 -8.44 -27.79
N ASN A 91 -6.24 -7.84 -26.79
CA ASN A 91 -5.86 -6.43 -26.80
C ASN A 91 -4.41 -6.17 -26.37
N PRO A 92 -3.41 -6.86 -26.94
CA PRO A 92 -2.02 -6.76 -26.49
C PRO A 92 -1.45 -5.33 -26.64
N GLU A 93 -1.89 -4.57 -27.65
CA GLU A 93 -1.45 -3.19 -27.86
C GLU A 93 -1.97 -2.24 -26.75
N ILE A 94 -3.21 -2.47 -26.24
CA ILE A 94 -3.76 -1.69 -25.14
C ILE A 94 -2.97 -1.97 -23.87
N ILE A 95 -2.71 -3.24 -23.55
CA ILE A 95 -1.92 -3.64 -22.39
C ILE A 95 -0.51 -3.05 -22.47
N SER A 96 0.16 -3.20 -23.58
CA SER A 96 1.50 -2.63 -23.81
C SER A 96 1.51 -1.10 -23.71
N GLY A 97 0.49 -0.43 -24.25
CA GLY A 97 0.31 1.03 -24.14
C GLY A 97 0.09 1.48 -22.69
N PHE A 98 -0.74 0.76 -21.93
CA PHE A 98 -0.98 1.00 -20.52
C PHE A 98 0.31 0.83 -19.70
N THR A 99 1.04 -0.28 -19.88
CA THR A 99 2.30 -0.54 -19.20
C THR A 99 3.32 0.58 -19.45
N ARG A 100 3.50 1.00 -20.71
CA ARG A 100 4.38 2.14 -21.03
C ARG A 100 3.95 3.46 -20.38
N ALA A 101 2.65 3.67 -20.19
CA ALA A 101 2.16 4.87 -19.48
C ALA A 101 2.50 4.82 -17.99
N ILE A 102 2.36 3.66 -17.37
CA ILE A 102 2.76 3.44 -15.97
C ILE A 102 4.27 3.61 -15.80
N GLU A 103 5.10 3.02 -16.67
CA GLU A 103 6.56 3.19 -16.66
C GLU A 103 6.97 4.67 -16.71
N LYS A 104 6.32 5.47 -17.56
CA LYS A 104 6.57 6.92 -17.62
C LYS A 104 6.19 7.62 -16.32
N GLY A 105 5.07 7.24 -15.71
CA GLY A 105 4.66 7.76 -14.41
C GLY A 105 5.66 7.42 -13.31
N MET A 106 6.11 6.16 -13.24
CA MET A 106 7.13 5.70 -12.29
C MET A 106 8.45 6.46 -12.47
N ALA A 107 8.92 6.62 -13.71
CA ALA A 107 10.13 7.38 -14.01
C ALA A 107 9.99 8.87 -13.62
N TYR A 108 8.81 9.45 -13.81
CA TYR A 108 8.52 10.82 -13.39
C TYR A 108 8.61 10.95 -11.86
N VAL A 109 7.93 10.08 -11.12
CA VAL A 109 7.95 10.05 -9.65
C VAL A 109 9.37 9.86 -9.10
N ALA A 110 10.17 9.01 -9.72
CA ALA A 110 11.54 8.75 -9.30
C ALA A 110 12.48 9.97 -9.48
N SER A 111 12.20 10.83 -10.48
CA SER A 111 13.12 11.91 -10.91
C SER A 111 12.70 13.33 -10.51
N HIS A 112 11.48 13.53 -9.97
CA HIS A 112 10.95 14.85 -9.65
C HIS A 112 10.78 15.03 -8.14
N SER A 113 10.69 16.30 -7.71
CA SER A 113 10.43 16.65 -6.31
C SER A 113 9.00 16.27 -5.90
N SER A 114 8.77 16.19 -4.60
CA SER A 114 7.45 15.89 -4.06
C SER A 114 6.46 17.01 -4.37
N GLU A 115 6.92 18.25 -4.43
CA GLU A 115 6.14 19.44 -4.81
C GLU A 115 5.73 19.39 -6.29
N ASP A 116 6.68 19.11 -7.21
CA ASP A 116 6.37 19.00 -8.65
C ASP A 116 5.34 17.92 -8.93
N ILE A 117 5.45 16.78 -8.23
CA ILE A 117 4.50 15.68 -8.35
C ILE A 117 3.14 16.10 -7.80
N ALA A 118 3.11 16.74 -6.62
CA ALA A 118 1.88 17.20 -5.98
C ALA A 118 1.11 18.17 -6.87
N GLU A 119 1.77 19.13 -7.51
CA GLU A 119 1.12 20.07 -8.46
C GLU A 119 0.43 19.36 -9.62
N ILE A 120 1.06 18.30 -10.17
CA ILE A 120 0.50 17.55 -11.30
C ILE A 120 -0.71 16.73 -10.88
N ILE A 121 -0.68 16.07 -9.72
CA ILE A 121 -1.76 15.18 -9.30
C ILE A 121 -2.87 15.88 -8.52
N ALA A 122 -2.66 17.09 -8.01
CA ALA A 122 -3.64 17.83 -7.21
C ALA A 122 -5.03 17.91 -7.84
N PRO A 123 -5.23 18.05 -9.18
CA PRO A 123 -6.56 18.03 -9.77
C PRO A 123 -7.35 16.75 -9.54
N GLN A 124 -6.68 15.64 -9.21
CA GLN A 124 -7.32 14.36 -8.89
C GLN A 124 -7.69 14.24 -7.40
N PHE A 125 -7.22 15.18 -6.56
CA PHE A 125 -7.39 15.20 -5.10
C PHE A 125 -7.92 16.55 -4.65
N ALA A 126 -9.04 16.99 -5.24
CA ALA A 126 -9.59 18.33 -5.07
C ALA A 126 -9.88 18.74 -3.60
N ASP A 127 -10.07 17.77 -2.71
CA ASP A 127 -10.35 17.98 -1.29
C ASP A 127 -9.09 18.01 -0.40
N ILE A 128 -7.89 17.93 -1.01
CA ILE A 128 -6.61 17.90 -0.29
C ILE A 128 -5.73 19.04 -0.79
N ASP A 129 -5.20 19.85 0.14
CA ASP A 129 -4.28 20.92 -0.19
C ASP A 129 -2.97 20.40 -0.83
N VAL A 130 -2.44 21.12 -1.82
CA VAL A 130 -1.23 20.70 -2.57
C VAL A 130 -0.04 20.48 -1.63
N ASP A 131 0.15 21.35 -0.64
CA ASP A 131 1.23 21.21 0.35
C ASP A 131 1.11 19.89 1.15
N LYS A 132 -0.14 19.50 1.49
CA LYS A 132 -0.40 18.22 2.16
C LYS A 132 -0.12 17.03 1.24
N ILE A 133 -0.46 17.13 -0.05
CA ILE A 133 -0.13 16.11 -1.04
C ILE A 133 1.40 15.95 -1.14
N ALA A 134 2.16 17.06 -1.15
CA ALA A 134 3.62 17.00 -1.18
C ALA A 134 4.22 16.30 0.04
N ILE A 135 3.69 16.55 1.26
CA ILE A 135 4.10 15.85 2.48
C ILE A 135 3.85 14.33 2.36
N ILE A 136 2.69 13.94 1.85
CA ILE A 136 2.33 12.52 1.66
C ILE A 136 3.29 11.85 0.66
N ILE A 137 3.56 12.52 -0.46
CA ILE A 137 4.48 12.02 -1.49
C ILE A 137 5.89 11.83 -0.90
N GLU A 138 6.40 12.83 -0.17
CA GLU A 138 7.72 12.76 0.45
C GLU A 138 7.81 11.59 1.44
N ARG A 139 6.77 11.37 2.24
CA ARG A 139 6.71 10.22 3.15
C ARG A 139 6.79 8.89 2.38
N TYR A 140 5.98 8.71 1.35
CA TYR A 140 6.00 7.49 0.56
C TYR A 140 7.32 7.29 -0.19
N LYS A 141 7.94 8.35 -0.68
CA LYS A 141 9.28 8.27 -1.29
C LYS A 141 10.34 7.85 -0.28
N SER A 142 10.33 8.44 0.92
CA SER A 142 11.29 8.11 1.99
C SER A 142 11.13 6.66 2.50
N GLN A 143 9.96 6.07 2.34
CA GLN A 143 9.67 4.67 2.70
C GLN A 143 9.90 3.68 1.56
N ASP A 144 10.41 4.13 0.41
CA ASP A 144 10.57 3.31 -0.81
C ASP A 144 9.27 2.58 -1.22
N THR A 145 8.14 3.29 -1.09
CA THR A 145 6.81 2.70 -1.33
C THR A 145 6.56 2.42 -2.82
N TRP A 146 7.10 3.27 -3.70
CA TRP A 146 6.84 3.18 -5.14
C TRP A 146 8.00 2.55 -5.89
N LYS A 147 7.67 1.55 -6.68
CA LYS A 147 8.63 0.91 -7.58
C LYS A 147 9.06 1.87 -8.70
N THR A 148 10.28 1.64 -9.20
CA THR A 148 10.84 2.39 -10.33
C THR A 148 10.58 1.73 -11.68
N ASP A 149 10.09 0.50 -11.68
CA ASP A 149 9.72 -0.29 -12.86
C ASP A 149 8.46 -1.13 -12.59
N PRO A 150 7.73 -1.60 -13.61
CA PRO A 150 6.46 -2.33 -13.44
C PRO A 150 6.64 -3.81 -13.10
N THR A 151 7.84 -4.28 -12.78
CA THR A 151 8.08 -5.68 -12.44
C THR A 151 7.38 -6.05 -11.15
N PHE A 152 6.54 -7.07 -11.20
CA PHE A 152 5.93 -7.65 -10.01
C PHE A 152 6.87 -8.76 -9.50
N GLU A 153 7.64 -8.45 -8.45
CA GLU A 153 8.70 -9.33 -7.96
C GLU A 153 8.15 -10.65 -7.40
N LYS A 154 8.79 -11.76 -7.78
CA LYS A 154 8.38 -13.09 -7.30
C LYS A 154 8.56 -13.24 -5.80
N GLU A 155 9.64 -12.73 -5.26
CA GLU A 155 9.94 -12.75 -3.82
C GLU A 155 8.89 -11.98 -3.01
N ALA A 156 8.43 -10.83 -3.52
CA ALA A 156 7.36 -10.05 -2.89
C ALA A 156 6.02 -10.78 -2.92
N PHE A 157 5.73 -11.48 -4.02
CA PHE A 157 4.55 -12.33 -4.14
C PHE A 157 4.57 -13.51 -3.17
N GLU A 158 5.70 -14.19 -3.03
CA GLU A 158 5.85 -15.29 -2.08
C GLU A 158 5.71 -14.81 -0.63
N LEU A 159 6.29 -13.65 -0.29
CA LEU A 159 6.11 -13.05 1.04
C LEU A 159 4.64 -12.74 1.33
N LEU A 160 3.90 -12.20 0.37
CA LEU A 160 2.45 -11.99 0.52
C LEU A 160 1.72 -13.30 0.79
N LYS A 161 2.04 -14.37 0.05
CA LYS A 161 1.45 -15.70 0.28
C LYS A 161 1.75 -16.23 1.68
N ASP A 162 2.97 -16.04 2.15
CA ASP A 162 3.36 -16.50 3.50
C ASP A 162 2.58 -15.75 4.57
N ILE A 163 2.42 -14.43 4.46
CA ILE A 163 1.60 -13.63 5.37
C ILE A 163 0.15 -14.12 5.38
N LEU A 164 -0.43 -14.37 4.20
CA LEU A 164 -1.81 -14.83 4.07
C LEU A 164 -1.99 -16.26 4.61
N LYS A 165 -1.02 -17.15 4.41
CA LYS A 165 -1.02 -18.50 4.98
C LYS A 165 -0.93 -18.47 6.51
N GLU A 166 -0.04 -17.66 7.07
CA GLU A 166 0.08 -17.48 8.53
C GLU A 166 -1.20 -16.92 9.16
N ALA A 167 -1.92 -16.10 8.44
CA ALA A 167 -3.20 -15.54 8.86
C ALA A 167 -4.39 -16.53 8.70
N GLY A 168 -4.18 -17.67 8.02
CA GLY A 168 -5.25 -18.62 7.71
C GLY A 168 -6.20 -18.16 6.60
N GLU A 169 -5.76 -17.24 5.75
CA GLU A 169 -6.57 -16.66 4.67
C GLU A 169 -6.24 -17.24 3.29
N LEU A 170 -5.21 -18.08 3.21
CA LEU A 170 -4.80 -18.76 1.97
C LEU A 170 -4.63 -20.26 2.18
N ASP A 171 -5.65 -21.03 1.82
CA ASP A 171 -5.66 -22.49 1.93
C ASP A 171 -5.02 -23.21 0.74
N VAL A 172 -4.90 -22.52 -0.40
CA VAL A 172 -4.42 -23.10 -1.66
C VAL A 172 -3.17 -22.36 -2.11
N ASP A 173 -2.12 -23.12 -2.45
CA ASP A 173 -0.93 -22.51 -3.06
C ASP A 173 -1.20 -22.13 -4.52
N VAL A 174 -0.93 -20.86 -4.85
CA VAL A 174 -1.10 -20.33 -6.19
C VAL A 174 0.29 -20.05 -6.75
N PRO A 175 0.69 -20.67 -7.89
CA PRO A 175 1.96 -20.38 -8.52
C PRO A 175 2.03 -18.93 -9.03
N TYR A 176 3.18 -18.30 -8.89
CA TYR A 176 3.44 -16.94 -9.40
C TYR A 176 3.12 -16.83 -10.89
N GLU A 177 3.50 -17.84 -11.66
CA GLU A 177 3.37 -17.91 -13.11
C GLU A 177 1.92 -18.00 -13.61
N ASP A 178 0.99 -18.36 -12.73
CA ASP A 178 -0.45 -18.44 -13.05
C ASP A 178 -1.16 -17.09 -12.91
N LEU A 179 -0.60 -16.17 -12.11
CA LEU A 179 -1.20 -14.87 -11.84
C LEU A 179 -0.43 -13.69 -12.41
N VAL A 180 0.89 -13.81 -12.56
CA VAL A 180 1.74 -12.71 -12.98
C VAL A 180 2.15 -12.88 -14.43
N MET A 181 1.64 -11.98 -15.26
CA MET A 181 1.95 -11.94 -16.68
C MET A 181 3.42 -11.54 -16.89
N LYS A 182 4.09 -12.23 -17.81
CA LYS A 182 5.40 -11.77 -18.30
C LYS A 182 5.24 -10.44 -19.04
N PRO A 183 6.20 -9.50 -18.90
CA PRO A 183 6.17 -8.27 -19.68
C PRO A 183 5.99 -8.57 -21.16
N LEU A 184 5.05 -7.87 -21.81
CA LEU A 184 4.91 -7.93 -23.27
C LEU A 184 6.13 -7.22 -23.88
N ALA A 185 6.81 -7.89 -24.77
CA ALA A 185 7.99 -7.38 -25.47
C ALA A 185 7.65 -6.18 -26.37
#